data_05ab0619a5cf83445020424c2affe04d
#
_entry.id   05ab0619a5cf83445020424c2affe04d
#
_cell.length_a   1.000
_cell.length_b   1.000
_cell.length_c   1.000
_cell.angle_alpha   90.00
_cell.angle_beta   90.00
_cell.angle_gamma   90.00
#
_symmetry.space_group_name_H-M   'P 1'
#
loop_
_entity.id
_entity.type
_entity.pdbx_description
1 polymer ?
#
loop_
_entity_poly.entity_id
_entity_poly.type
_entity_poly.pdbx_seq_one_letter_code
_entity_poly.pdbx_strand_id
1 'polypeptide(L)'
;AQPWCNGRVGMMGLSYAAHTQLAAGCLGPKGLASMLLDCGGFSSGYHWGMRQGGALELRQATWAFAQARESPEAKADPLVAAALEAEDIGAWFKTLPWKPGLSPLRWVPDYEDYLFAQWRNGSFDRYWRQNGIFARDRYEVLAKIAQLHLTGWYDTYIATAVENFHGVIAHGGAAHALVIGPW
;
A
#
# COMPACT_ATOMS: atom_id res chain seq x y z
N ALA A 1 14.09 -9.93 23.28
CA ALA A 1 14.39 -11.00 22.29
C ALA A 1 14.06 -12.35 22.91
N GLN A 2 13.54 -13.30 22.11
CA GLN A 2 13.26 -14.65 22.59
C GLN A 2 14.56 -15.43 22.67
N PRO A 3 14.72 -16.37 23.61
CA PRO A 3 15.98 -17.14 23.81
C PRO A 3 16.42 -17.92 22.55
N TRP A 4 15.48 -18.33 21.72
CA TRP A 4 15.73 -19.06 20.47
C TRP A 4 16.03 -18.15 19.25
N CYS A 5 15.90 -16.82 19.38
CA CYS A 5 16.13 -15.88 18.29
C CYS A 5 17.57 -15.39 18.28
N ASN A 6 18.23 -15.48 17.15
CA ASN A 6 19.58 -14.96 16.94
C ASN A 6 19.64 -13.42 16.78
N GLY A 7 18.53 -12.71 17.00
CA GLY A 7 18.41 -11.26 16.87
C GLY A 7 18.20 -10.76 15.44
N ARG A 8 18.05 -11.65 14.45
CA ARG A 8 17.79 -11.30 13.06
C ARG A 8 16.37 -11.73 12.66
N VAL A 9 15.64 -10.84 12.00
CA VAL A 9 14.26 -11.05 11.54
C VAL A 9 14.20 -10.78 10.05
N GLY A 10 13.57 -11.68 9.30
CA GLY A 10 13.15 -11.46 7.93
C GLY A 10 11.65 -11.19 7.88
N MET A 11 11.22 -10.34 6.96
CA MET A 11 9.82 -10.13 6.64
C MET A 11 9.54 -10.58 5.21
N MET A 12 8.33 -11.10 4.96
CA MET A 12 7.89 -11.45 3.61
C MET A 12 6.40 -11.23 3.46
N GLY A 13 5.94 -10.97 2.26
CA GLY A 13 4.52 -10.88 1.98
C GLY A 13 4.17 -10.13 0.71
N LEU A 14 2.97 -10.43 0.24
CA LEU A 14 2.37 -9.93 -1.00
C LEU A 14 1.54 -8.68 -0.73
N SER A 15 1.53 -7.74 -1.67
CA SER A 15 0.60 -6.61 -1.72
C SER A 15 0.65 -5.73 -0.46
N TYR A 16 -0.40 -5.66 0.34
CA TYR A 16 -0.45 -4.89 1.58
C TYR A 16 0.68 -5.27 2.56
N ALA A 17 1.01 -6.56 2.63
CA ALA A 17 2.12 -7.02 3.46
C ALA A 17 3.49 -6.53 2.95
N ALA A 18 3.66 -6.25 1.67
CA ALA A 18 4.85 -5.58 1.14
C ALA A 18 4.86 -4.09 1.53
N HIS A 19 3.70 -3.41 1.52
CA HIS A 19 3.62 -2.02 2.00
C HIS A 19 4.00 -1.89 3.48
N THR A 20 3.52 -2.80 4.34
CA THR A 20 3.85 -2.79 5.77
C THR A 20 5.32 -3.10 6.05
N GLN A 21 5.94 -3.99 5.26
CA GLN A 21 7.38 -4.26 5.34
C GLN A 21 8.21 -3.01 5.02
N LEU A 22 7.89 -2.35 3.91
CA LEU A 22 8.62 -1.16 3.49
C LEU A 22 8.46 -0.03 4.51
N ALA A 23 7.25 0.14 5.05
CA ALA A 23 6.97 1.10 6.12
C ALA A 23 7.83 0.82 7.37
N ALA A 24 7.93 -0.44 7.79
CA ALA A 24 8.78 -0.86 8.89
C ALA A 24 10.27 -0.63 8.58
N GLY A 25 10.71 -1.01 7.36
CA GLY A 25 12.09 -0.82 6.89
C GLY A 25 12.54 0.63 6.88
N CYS A 26 11.64 1.56 6.52
CA CYS A 26 11.91 3.01 6.53
C CYS A 26 12.27 3.56 7.92
N LEU A 27 11.86 2.86 9.00
CA LEU A 27 12.21 3.22 10.37
C LEU A 27 13.56 2.67 10.83
N GLY A 28 14.18 1.80 10.04
CA GLY A 28 15.47 1.18 10.35
C GLY A 28 15.46 0.35 11.63
N PRO A 29 14.48 -0.55 11.89
CA PRO A 29 14.36 -1.24 13.14
C PRO A 29 15.54 -2.18 13.36
N LYS A 30 16.09 -2.18 14.59
CA LYS A 30 17.20 -3.05 14.96
C LYS A 30 16.81 -4.52 14.76
N GLY A 31 17.63 -5.26 14.04
CA GLY A 31 17.44 -6.69 13.80
C GLY A 31 16.66 -7.03 12.53
N LEU A 32 16.02 -6.09 11.86
CA LEU A 32 15.44 -6.36 10.53
C LEU A 32 16.57 -6.58 9.52
N ALA A 33 16.73 -7.82 9.09
CA ALA A 33 17.86 -8.26 8.29
C ALA A 33 17.51 -8.42 6.80
N SER A 34 16.26 -8.77 6.50
CA SER A 34 15.82 -8.95 5.12
C SER A 34 14.32 -8.69 4.92
N MET A 35 13.95 -8.34 3.70
CA MET A 35 12.56 -8.18 3.26
C MET A 35 12.35 -8.83 1.90
N LEU A 36 11.23 -9.54 1.73
CA LEU A 36 10.72 -9.98 0.42
C LEU A 36 9.46 -9.16 0.15
N LEU A 37 9.56 -8.23 -0.78
CA LEU A 37 8.52 -7.29 -1.17
C LEU A 37 7.87 -7.77 -2.47
N ASP A 38 6.73 -8.44 -2.35
CA ASP A 38 6.03 -9.04 -3.47
C ASP A 38 4.85 -8.16 -3.89
N CYS A 39 4.85 -7.71 -5.15
CA CYS A 39 3.80 -6.91 -5.76
C CYS A 39 3.32 -5.75 -4.86
N GLY A 40 4.26 -4.93 -4.35
CA GLY A 40 3.92 -3.85 -3.43
C GLY A 40 5.13 -3.06 -2.90
N GLY A 41 4.87 -2.25 -1.88
CA GLY A 41 5.88 -1.36 -1.28
C GLY A 41 5.96 -0.03 -2.01
N PHE A 42 5.26 1.01 -1.53
CA PHE A 42 5.22 2.30 -2.21
C PHE A 42 6.55 3.07 -2.15
N SER A 43 7.20 3.22 -3.28
CA SER A 43 8.23 4.26 -3.47
C SER A 43 7.61 5.64 -3.27
N SER A 44 6.45 5.85 -3.90
CA SER A 44 5.59 7.00 -3.73
C SER A 44 4.15 6.63 -4.10
N GLY A 45 3.26 6.64 -3.12
CA GLY A 45 1.83 6.38 -3.32
C GLY A 45 1.15 7.41 -4.24
N TYR A 46 1.71 8.62 -4.32
CA TYR A 46 1.21 9.68 -5.22
C TYR A 46 1.58 9.46 -6.69
N HIS A 47 2.81 8.96 -6.95
CA HIS A 47 3.29 8.82 -8.33
C HIS A 47 2.98 7.45 -8.94
N TRP A 48 3.07 6.37 -8.13
CA TRP A 48 3.04 5.00 -8.60
C TRP A 48 2.24 4.06 -7.68
N GLY A 49 1.08 4.47 -7.20
CA GLY A 49 0.38 3.63 -6.25
C GLY A 49 -1.09 3.98 -6.07
N MET A 50 -1.40 4.76 -5.07
CA MET A 50 -2.77 5.23 -4.79
C MET A 50 -3.22 6.28 -5.82
N ARG A 51 -2.27 7.00 -6.38
CA ARG A 51 -2.41 7.83 -7.56
C ARG A 51 -1.36 7.40 -8.60
N GLN A 52 -1.58 7.77 -9.86
CA GLN A 52 -0.63 7.56 -10.95
C GLN A 52 -0.25 8.93 -11.51
N GLY A 53 0.97 9.40 -11.20
CA GLY A 53 1.39 10.74 -11.56
C GLY A 53 0.47 11.85 -11.03
N GLY A 54 -0.17 11.62 -9.89
CA GLY A 54 -1.16 12.52 -9.31
C GLY A 54 -2.62 12.27 -9.76
N ALA A 55 -2.86 11.50 -10.83
CA ALA A 55 -4.21 11.11 -11.23
C ALA A 55 -4.80 10.09 -10.25
N LEU A 56 -6.09 10.24 -9.97
CA LEU A 56 -6.80 9.37 -9.04
C LEU A 56 -6.91 7.94 -9.57
N GLU A 57 -6.58 6.96 -8.73
CA GLU A 57 -6.76 5.53 -9.00
C GLU A 57 -8.11 5.04 -8.45
N LEU A 58 -9.08 4.80 -9.34
CA LEU A 58 -10.40 4.27 -8.93
C LEU A 58 -10.31 2.88 -8.30
N ARG A 59 -9.25 2.12 -8.57
CA ARG A 59 -8.99 0.84 -7.91
C ARG A 59 -8.93 0.96 -6.38
N GLN A 60 -8.51 2.11 -5.84
CA GLN A 60 -8.54 2.33 -4.39
C GLN A 60 -9.97 2.32 -3.84
N ALA A 61 -10.94 2.78 -4.62
CA ALA A 61 -12.35 2.72 -4.22
C ALA A 61 -12.89 1.29 -4.24
N THR A 62 -12.57 0.49 -5.26
CA THR A 62 -12.98 -0.92 -5.30
C THR A 62 -12.33 -1.73 -4.18
N TRP A 63 -11.05 -1.46 -3.90
CA TRP A 63 -10.35 -2.10 -2.78
C TRP A 63 -10.98 -1.74 -1.44
N ALA A 64 -11.19 -0.44 -1.18
CA ALA A 64 -11.82 0.01 0.06
C ALA A 64 -13.22 -0.59 0.24
N PHE A 65 -14.00 -0.67 -0.82
CA PHE A 65 -15.32 -1.28 -0.79
C PHE A 65 -15.27 -2.79 -0.49
N ALA A 66 -14.35 -3.52 -1.12
CA ALA A 66 -14.16 -4.94 -0.84
C ALA A 66 -13.72 -5.18 0.61
N GLN A 67 -12.82 -4.35 1.15
CA GLN A 67 -12.38 -4.45 2.54
C GLN A 67 -13.48 -4.05 3.53
N ALA A 68 -14.30 -3.05 3.21
CA ALA A 68 -15.45 -2.64 4.03
C ALA A 68 -16.44 -3.80 4.22
N ARG A 69 -16.70 -4.58 3.19
CA ARG A 69 -17.56 -5.79 3.27
C ARG A 69 -17.02 -6.87 4.20
N GLU A 70 -15.71 -6.97 4.34
CA GLU A 70 -15.01 -7.92 5.19
C GLU A 70 -14.62 -7.35 6.57
N SER A 71 -14.98 -6.11 6.83
CA SER A 71 -14.61 -5.40 8.05
C SER A 71 -15.26 -6.00 9.31
N PRO A 72 -14.66 -5.77 10.50
CA PRO A 72 -15.28 -6.16 11.77
C PRO A 72 -16.68 -5.54 11.96
N GLU A 73 -16.89 -4.31 11.50
CA GLU A 73 -18.16 -3.59 11.58
C GLU A 73 -19.24 -4.29 10.76
N ALA A 74 -18.94 -4.65 9.51
CA ALA A 74 -19.87 -5.38 8.66
C ALA A 74 -20.16 -6.79 9.22
N LYS A 75 -19.17 -7.47 9.80
CA LYS A 75 -19.35 -8.78 10.42
C LYS A 75 -20.15 -8.74 11.73
N ALA A 76 -20.08 -7.62 12.45
CA ALA A 76 -20.79 -7.46 13.71
C ALA A 76 -22.25 -7.00 13.54
N ASP A 77 -22.60 -6.35 12.43
CA ASP A 77 -23.93 -5.79 12.18
C ASP A 77 -24.51 -6.32 10.85
N PRO A 78 -25.50 -7.23 10.91
CA PRO A 78 -26.17 -7.77 9.71
C PRO A 78 -26.83 -6.71 8.83
N LEU A 79 -27.23 -5.56 9.38
CA LEU A 79 -27.83 -4.47 8.60
C LEU A 79 -26.75 -3.75 7.76
N VAL A 80 -25.58 -3.53 8.34
CA VAL A 80 -24.42 -2.98 7.62
C VAL A 80 -23.97 -3.95 6.52
N ALA A 81 -23.87 -5.25 6.83
CA ALA A 81 -23.52 -6.27 5.84
C ALA A 81 -24.51 -6.30 4.67
N ALA A 82 -25.81 -6.33 4.95
CA ALA A 82 -26.84 -6.31 3.92
C ALA A 82 -26.85 -5.03 3.08
N ALA A 83 -26.60 -3.88 3.72
CA ALA A 83 -26.50 -2.60 3.03
C ALA A 83 -25.32 -2.56 2.06
N LEU A 84 -24.14 -3.04 2.48
CA LEU A 84 -22.96 -3.12 1.61
C LEU A 84 -23.16 -4.15 0.47
N GLU A 85 -23.83 -5.27 0.74
CA GLU A 85 -24.11 -6.27 -0.29
C GLU A 85 -25.08 -5.75 -1.36
N ALA A 86 -25.99 -4.86 -1.00
CA ALA A 86 -26.93 -4.23 -1.93
C ALA A 86 -26.33 -3.16 -2.82
N GLU A 87 -25.10 -2.69 -2.52
CA GLU A 87 -24.44 -1.63 -3.29
C GLU A 87 -23.78 -2.17 -4.57
N ASP A 88 -24.00 -1.50 -5.69
CA ASP A 88 -23.31 -1.74 -6.95
C ASP A 88 -22.22 -0.66 -7.15
N ILE A 89 -20.97 -1.02 -6.83
CA ILE A 89 -19.82 -0.13 -6.98
C ILE A 89 -19.63 0.34 -8.45
N GLY A 90 -19.99 -0.50 -9.42
CA GLY A 90 -19.91 -0.16 -10.84
C GLY A 90 -20.92 0.93 -11.22
N ALA A 91 -22.13 0.87 -10.67
CA ALA A 91 -23.13 1.92 -10.83
C ALA A 91 -22.69 3.23 -10.16
N TRP A 92 -22.07 3.14 -8.97
CA TRP A 92 -21.55 4.29 -8.26
C TRP A 92 -20.48 5.05 -9.04
N PHE A 93 -19.61 4.39 -9.82
CA PHE A 93 -18.61 5.07 -10.66
C PHE A 93 -19.22 5.99 -11.74
N LYS A 94 -20.47 5.79 -12.09
CA LYS A 94 -21.19 6.68 -13.03
C LYS A 94 -21.65 8.00 -12.40
N THR A 95 -21.56 8.11 -11.06
CA THR A 95 -22.05 9.25 -10.27
C THR A 95 -20.95 10.06 -9.63
N LEU A 96 -19.70 9.90 -10.07
CA LEU A 96 -18.56 10.68 -9.58
C LEU A 96 -18.75 12.19 -9.86
N PRO A 97 -18.25 13.08 -8.98
CA PRO A 97 -17.54 12.79 -7.73
C PRO A 97 -18.49 12.46 -6.57
N TRP A 98 -18.12 11.50 -5.75
CA TRP A 98 -18.87 11.18 -4.53
C TRP A 98 -18.66 12.25 -3.47
N LYS A 99 -19.58 12.28 -2.49
CA LYS A 99 -19.52 13.17 -1.33
C LYS A 99 -19.51 12.34 -0.04
N PRO A 100 -18.84 12.81 1.03
CA PRO A 100 -18.90 12.16 2.33
C PRO A 100 -20.35 11.92 2.78
N GLY A 101 -20.63 10.72 3.27
CA GLY A 101 -21.99 10.28 3.64
C GLY A 101 -22.90 9.92 2.46
N LEU A 102 -22.44 10.14 1.22
CA LEU A 102 -23.19 9.86 -0.02
C LEU A 102 -22.29 9.05 -0.98
N SER A 103 -21.72 7.96 -0.48
CA SER A 103 -20.90 7.02 -1.23
C SER A 103 -21.29 5.58 -0.88
N PRO A 104 -20.85 4.57 -1.63
CA PRO A 104 -21.09 3.17 -1.28
C PRO A 104 -20.42 2.76 0.04
N LEU A 105 -19.48 3.57 0.55
CA LEU A 105 -18.73 3.33 1.78
C LEU A 105 -19.37 3.98 3.03
N ARG A 106 -20.46 4.75 2.88
CA ARG A 106 -21.13 5.46 3.98
C ARG A 106 -21.52 4.60 5.17
N TRP A 107 -21.64 3.29 4.96
CA TRP A 107 -21.98 2.31 5.99
C TRP A 107 -20.81 1.92 6.89
N VAL A 108 -19.57 2.19 6.44
CA VAL A 108 -18.34 1.96 7.21
C VAL A 108 -17.45 3.20 7.08
N PRO A 109 -17.67 4.21 7.93
CA PRO A 109 -17.07 5.55 7.83
C PRO A 109 -15.54 5.56 7.74
N ASP A 110 -14.85 4.66 8.43
CA ASP A 110 -13.37 4.59 8.40
C ASP A 110 -12.84 4.30 6.99
N TYR A 111 -13.52 3.46 6.21
CA TYR A 111 -13.17 3.20 4.81
C TYR A 111 -13.55 4.35 3.89
N GLU A 112 -14.65 5.03 4.18
CA GLU A 112 -15.02 6.25 3.47
C GLU A 112 -13.97 7.35 3.68
N ASP A 113 -13.57 7.58 4.92
CA ASP A 113 -12.54 8.58 5.29
C ASP A 113 -11.19 8.25 4.68
N TYR A 114 -10.78 6.97 4.68
CA TYR A 114 -9.58 6.51 4.00
C TYR A 114 -9.56 6.92 2.52
N LEU A 115 -10.65 6.69 1.80
CA LEU A 115 -10.76 7.01 0.39
C LEU A 115 -10.78 8.52 0.16
N PHE A 116 -11.62 9.24 0.90
CA PHE A 116 -11.75 10.69 0.76
C PHE A 116 -10.50 11.45 1.20
N ALA A 117 -9.71 10.92 2.13
CA ALA A 117 -8.41 11.50 2.47
C ALA A 117 -7.47 11.52 1.25
N GLN A 118 -7.43 10.44 0.46
CA GLN A 118 -6.65 10.39 -0.77
C GLN A 118 -7.20 11.36 -1.83
N TRP A 119 -8.51 11.49 -1.93
CA TRP A 119 -9.15 12.33 -2.94
C TRP A 119 -8.98 13.82 -2.65
N ARG A 120 -9.09 14.23 -1.37
CA ARG A 120 -8.90 15.62 -0.95
C ARG A 120 -7.46 16.11 -1.10
N ASN A 121 -6.47 15.23 -0.98
CA ASN A 121 -5.05 15.58 -1.12
C ASN A 121 -4.60 15.40 -2.58
N GLY A 122 -5.06 16.30 -3.46
CA GLY A 122 -4.81 16.27 -4.90
C GLY A 122 -3.41 16.68 -5.31
N SER A 123 -2.69 17.43 -4.48
CA SER A 123 -1.31 17.87 -4.72
C SER A 123 -0.31 17.03 -3.94
N PHE A 124 0.92 16.92 -4.46
CA PHE A 124 2.00 16.24 -3.73
C PHE A 124 2.51 17.14 -2.59
N ASP A 125 2.01 16.89 -1.39
CA ASP A 125 2.30 17.65 -0.19
C ASP A 125 2.71 16.75 1.00
N ARG A 126 2.62 17.28 2.22
CA ARG A 126 2.95 16.56 3.45
C ARG A 126 2.15 15.27 3.64
N TYR A 127 0.89 15.20 3.16
CA TYR A 127 0.06 13.99 3.25
C TYR A 127 0.74 12.81 2.54
N TRP A 128 1.30 13.05 1.35
CA TRP A 128 1.91 12.01 0.53
C TRP A 128 3.34 11.64 0.93
N ARG A 129 3.95 12.38 1.88
CA ARG A 129 5.29 12.08 2.42
C ARG A 129 5.27 11.27 3.70
N GLN A 130 4.12 10.71 4.07
CA GLN A 130 3.98 9.88 5.26
C GLN A 130 4.69 8.52 5.08
N ASN A 131 5.20 8.01 6.20
CA ASN A 131 5.72 6.65 6.24
C ASN A 131 4.60 5.63 5.86
N GLY A 132 4.97 4.63 5.08
CA GLY A 132 4.04 3.62 4.55
C GLY A 132 3.54 3.93 3.14
N ILE A 133 3.54 5.19 2.72
CA ILE A 133 3.14 5.58 1.36
C ILE A 133 4.22 6.36 0.60
N PHE A 134 5.38 6.59 1.24
CA PHE A 134 6.52 7.29 0.62
C PHE A 134 7.84 6.79 1.18
N ALA A 135 8.64 6.14 0.35
CA ALA A 135 9.93 5.57 0.73
C ALA A 135 11.14 6.30 0.13
N ARG A 136 10.95 7.18 -0.87
CA ARG A 136 12.05 7.86 -1.59
C ARG A 136 13.05 8.56 -0.69
N ASP A 137 12.58 9.20 0.39
CA ASP A 137 13.44 9.92 1.34
C ASP A 137 14.14 8.97 2.34
N ARG A 138 14.00 7.65 2.19
CA ARG A 138 14.48 6.62 3.12
C ARG A 138 15.39 5.57 2.49
N TYR A 139 15.77 5.72 1.24
CA TYR A 139 16.60 4.72 0.55
C TYR A 139 17.94 4.49 1.21
N GLU A 140 18.56 5.50 1.83
CA GLU A 140 19.79 5.33 2.62
C GLU A 140 19.61 4.34 3.79
N VAL A 141 18.47 4.39 4.47
CA VAL A 141 18.13 3.47 5.57
C VAL A 141 17.79 2.10 5.02
N LEU A 142 16.95 2.05 4.00
CA LEU A 142 16.46 0.82 3.36
C LEU A 142 17.59 0.02 2.71
N ALA A 143 18.60 0.68 2.14
CA ALA A 143 19.76 0.04 1.53
C ALA A 143 20.60 -0.82 2.50
N LYS A 144 20.44 -0.62 3.81
CA LYS A 144 21.12 -1.43 4.85
C LYS A 144 20.42 -2.76 5.12
N ILE A 145 19.22 -2.98 4.58
CA ILE A 145 18.41 -4.18 4.76
C ILE A 145 18.41 -4.94 3.44
N ALA A 146 18.75 -6.23 3.44
CA ALA A 146 18.70 -7.04 2.23
C ALA A 146 17.26 -7.13 1.69
N GLN A 147 17.08 -6.95 0.37
CA GLN A 147 15.73 -6.90 -0.22
C GLN A 147 15.64 -7.71 -1.50
N LEU A 148 14.58 -8.52 -1.60
CA LEU A 148 14.12 -9.10 -2.84
C LEU A 148 12.82 -8.39 -3.23
N HIS A 149 12.85 -7.68 -4.35
CA HIS A 149 11.67 -7.12 -4.99
C HIS A 149 11.15 -8.10 -6.02
N LEU A 150 9.91 -8.54 -5.86
CA LEU A 150 9.22 -9.44 -6.78
C LEU A 150 8.00 -8.73 -7.33
N THR A 151 7.82 -8.76 -8.66
CA THR A 151 6.68 -8.15 -9.35
C THR A 151 6.46 -8.80 -10.70
N GLY A 152 5.41 -8.43 -11.42
CA GLY A 152 5.10 -8.91 -12.77
C GLY A 152 4.97 -7.78 -13.79
N TRP A 153 5.11 -8.12 -15.07
CA TRP A 153 4.93 -7.15 -16.18
C TRP A 153 3.53 -6.54 -16.22
N TYR A 154 2.54 -7.25 -15.70
CA TYR A 154 1.14 -6.82 -15.65
C TYR A 154 0.70 -6.35 -14.26
N ASP A 155 1.66 -6.29 -13.29
CA ASP A 155 1.39 -5.77 -11.95
C ASP A 155 1.28 -4.24 -11.96
N THR A 156 0.26 -3.74 -11.32
CA THR A 156 0.03 -2.31 -11.16
C THR A 156 1.10 -1.61 -10.31
N TYR A 157 1.88 -2.37 -9.53
CA TYR A 157 2.96 -1.85 -8.68
C TYR A 157 4.36 -2.05 -9.28
N ILE A 158 4.47 -2.47 -10.55
CA ILE A 158 5.77 -2.66 -11.19
C ILE A 158 6.65 -1.40 -11.12
N ALA A 159 6.09 -0.22 -11.39
CA ALA A 159 6.85 1.03 -11.37
C ALA A 159 7.44 1.31 -9.98
N THR A 160 6.66 1.07 -8.91
CA THR A 160 7.14 1.27 -7.54
C THR A 160 8.21 0.25 -7.14
N ALA A 161 8.09 -1.01 -7.56
CA ALA A 161 9.09 -2.05 -7.29
C ALA A 161 10.44 -1.72 -7.98
N VAL A 162 10.38 -1.35 -9.25
CA VAL A 162 11.56 -0.93 -10.03
C VAL A 162 12.23 0.31 -9.41
N GLU A 163 11.45 1.31 -9.04
CA GLU A 163 11.96 2.54 -8.43
C GLU A 163 12.61 2.26 -7.06
N ASN A 164 11.98 1.46 -6.21
CA ASN A 164 12.56 1.07 -4.93
C ASN A 164 13.87 0.32 -5.11
N PHE A 165 13.93 -0.65 -6.03
CA PHE A 165 15.16 -1.38 -6.33
C PHE A 165 16.29 -0.42 -6.76
N HIS A 166 16.03 0.46 -7.73
CA HIS A 166 17.03 1.46 -8.15
C HIS A 166 17.42 2.41 -7.01
N GLY A 167 16.46 2.82 -6.20
CA GLY A 167 16.71 3.69 -5.06
C GLY A 167 17.66 3.05 -4.03
N VAL A 168 17.44 1.79 -3.68
CA VAL A 168 18.30 1.13 -2.68
C VAL A 168 19.69 0.78 -3.22
N ILE A 169 19.82 0.30 -4.48
CA ILE A 169 21.14 -0.02 -5.06
C ILE A 169 22.02 1.22 -5.24
N ALA A 170 21.43 2.39 -5.49
CA ALA A 170 22.16 3.64 -5.61
C ALA A 170 22.87 4.06 -4.30
N HIS A 171 22.41 3.57 -3.15
CA HIS A 171 23.00 3.85 -1.83
C HIS A 171 23.97 2.77 -1.35
N GLY A 172 24.04 1.64 -2.05
CA GLY A 172 24.89 0.50 -1.67
C GLY A 172 24.45 -0.17 -0.35
N GLY A 173 25.30 -1.04 0.18
CA GLY A 173 25.06 -1.68 1.50
C GLY A 173 24.73 -3.14 1.41
N ALA A 174 23.49 -3.54 1.68
CA ALA A 174 23.07 -4.94 1.68
C ALA A 174 22.83 -5.51 0.26
N ALA A 175 22.56 -6.81 0.16
CA ALA A 175 22.22 -7.45 -1.11
C ALA A 175 20.78 -7.09 -1.53
N HIS A 176 20.62 -6.70 -2.79
CA HIS A 176 19.33 -6.40 -3.38
C HIS A 176 19.13 -7.15 -4.68
N ALA A 177 17.92 -7.62 -4.93
CA ALA A 177 17.54 -8.28 -6.18
C ALA A 177 16.15 -7.82 -6.63
N LEU A 178 15.93 -7.85 -7.94
CA LEU A 178 14.63 -7.58 -8.57
C LEU A 178 14.31 -8.74 -9.52
N VAL A 179 13.10 -9.27 -9.37
CA VAL A 179 12.54 -10.28 -10.30
C VAL A 179 11.23 -9.74 -10.86
N ILE A 180 11.12 -9.72 -12.18
CA ILE A 180 9.90 -9.33 -12.89
C ILE A 180 9.44 -10.53 -13.70
N GLY A 181 8.30 -11.11 -13.32
CA GLY A 181 7.75 -12.29 -13.97
C GLY A 181 6.71 -11.95 -15.05
N PRO A 182 6.24 -12.95 -15.80
CA PRO A 182 5.28 -12.77 -16.89
C PRO A 182 3.80 -12.79 -16.44
N TRP A 183 3.54 -12.49 -15.20
CA TRP A 183 2.20 -12.39 -14.60
C TRP A 183 1.77 -10.95 -14.40
#